data_7eebc7a3d3bd9a2065145d9c3526e0e7
#
_entry.id   7eebc7a3d3bd9a2065145d9c3526e0e7
#
_cell.length_a   1.000
_cell.length_b   1.000
_cell.length_c   1.000
_cell.angle_alpha   90.00
_cell.angle_beta   90.00
_cell.angle_gamma   90.00
#
_symmetry.space_group_name_H-M   'P 1'
#
loop_
_entity.id
_entity.type
_entity.pdbx_description
1 polymer ?
#
loop_
_entity_poly.entity_id
_entity_poly.type
_entity_poly.pdbx_seq_one_letter_code
_entity_poly.pdbx_strand_id
1 'polypeptide(L)'
;MYRPDEHRDSALRYGQDIGVSAFVMLSWALWHRGYPDQSARAADRALAYSRELGHAHTLAHALGFAGVAAVFARDVATACACGNDCGALASEHGFALWAARGRVLQGWADAQRGEATTGIARIRDGLAAKEATGSCVFTPLYLTLLAEALACAGKIEEGLATLDDALATAAVSGERGWNAEIHRLRGELVGRLPYPDPAKAEDSFRTALAIAREQGTRGYELRAATSLARLWRERGRWDEARELLAPLYGSFTEGFDTPDLKDAKALLDELAPPTRG
;
A
#
# COMPACT_ATOMS: atom_id res chain seq x y z
N MET A 1 -7.67 27.43 -9.85
CA MET A 1 -6.30 26.96 -9.51
C MET A 1 -6.07 27.35 -8.05
N TYR A 2 -5.57 26.42 -7.19
CA TYR A 2 -5.26 26.71 -5.79
C TYR A 2 -4.16 27.76 -5.67
N ARG A 3 -4.38 28.81 -4.86
CA ARG A 3 -3.42 29.87 -4.58
C ARG A 3 -3.25 29.98 -3.06
N PRO A 4 -2.08 29.64 -2.50
CA PRO A 4 -1.86 29.62 -1.06
C PRO A 4 -2.29 30.90 -0.34
N ASP A 5 -1.99 32.05 -0.94
CA ASP A 5 -2.28 33.35 -0.35
C ASP A 5 -3.78 33.70 -0.30
N GLU A 6 -4.56 33.18 -1.25
CA GLU A 6 -6.00 33.40 -1.36
C GLU A 6 -6.83 32.38 -0.58
N HIS A 7 -6.23 31.23 -0.22
CA HIS A 7 -6.94 30.09 0.37
C HIS A 7 -6.45 29.72 1.77
N ARG A 8 -5.73 30.63 2.47
CA ARG A 8 -5.21 30.41 3.85
C ARG A 8 -6.29 30.00 4.84
N ASP A 9 -7.51 30.49 4.67
CA ASP A 9 -8.65 30.20 5.54
C ASP A 9 -9.30 28.83 5.26
N SER A 10 -8.83 28.09 4.25
CA SER A 10 -9.41 26.79 3.87
C SER A 10 -9.34 25.78 5.01
N ALA A 11 -8.27 25.78 5.79
CA ALA A 11 -8.12 24.90 6.94
C ALA A 11 -9.16 25.17 8.02
N LEU A 12 -9.50 26.44 8.27
CA LEU A 12 -10.55 26.84 9.23
C LEU A 12 -11.95 26.47 8.72
N ARG A 13 -12.18 26.59 7.41
CA ARG A 13 -13.48 26.34 6.79
C ARG A 13 -13.79 24.86 6.58
N TYR A 14 -12.80 24.06 6.24
CA TYR A 14 -12.94 22.65 5.84
C TYR A 14 -12.26 21.66 6.80
N GLY A 15 -11.70 22.14 7.91
CA GLY A 15 -10.97 21.34 8.87
C GLY A 15 -9.56 20.93 8.43
N GLN A 16 -9.22 21.14 7.15
CA GLN A 16 -7.90 20.87 6.58
C GLN A 16 -7.64 21.74 5.35
N ASP A 17 -6.37 21.96 5.02
CA ASP A 17 -6.00 22.72 3.84
C ASP A 17 -6.21 21.90 2.55
N ILE A 18 -6.90 22.51 1.57
CA ILE A 18 -7.25 21.85 0.30
C ILE A 18 -6.02 21.62 -0.58
N GLY A 19 -5.01 22.49 -0.51
CA GLY A 19 -3.77 22.33 -1.28
C GLY A 19 -2.95 21.14 -0.78
N VAL A 20 -2.86 20.98 0.55
CA VAL A 20 -2.24 19.79 1.16
C VAL A 20 -3.01 18.53 0.76
N SER A 21 -4.35 18.56 0.85
CA SER A 21 -5.20 17.44 0.41
C SER A 21 -4.99 17.09 -1.07
N ALA A 22 -4.85 18.09 -1.95
CA ALA A 22 -4.57 17.86 -3.36
C ALA A 22 -3.21 17.19 -3.58
N PHE A 23 -2.16 17.59 -2.85
CA PHE A 23 -0.84 16.97 -2.97
C PHE A 23 -0.81 15.51 -2.50
N VAL A 24 -1.47 15.18 -1.39
CA VAL A 24 -1.52 13.77 -0.93
C VAL A 24 -2.33 12.90 -1.89
N MET A 25 -3.44 13.39 -2.44
CA MET A 25 -4.20 12.66 -3.45
C MET A 25 -3.41 12.51 -4.76
N LEU A 26 -2.66 13.54 -5.16
CA LEU A 26 -1.77 13.48 -6.32
C LEU A 26 -0.69 12.42 -6.12
N SER A 27 -0.09 12.34 -4.93
CA SER A 27 0.89 11.31 -4.59
C SER A 27 0.33 9.90 -4.83
N TRP A 28 -0.85 9.61 -4.30
CA TRP A 28 -1.49 8.31 -4.50
C TRP A 28 -1.81 8.03 -5.97
N ALA A 29 -2.40 9.01 -6.67
CA ALA A 29 -2.71 8.88 -8.08
C ALA A 29 -1.46 8.61 -8.94
N LEU A 30 -0.35 9.28 -8.66
CA LEU A 30 0.93 9.10 -9.36
C LEU A 30 1.48 7.69 -9.14
N TRP A 31 1.46 7.17 -7.90
CA TRP A 31 1.92 5.82 -7.63
C TRP A 31 1.07 4.78 -8.38
N HIS A 32 -0.25 4.91 -8.32
CA HIS A 32 -1.16 4.03 -9.05
C HIS A 32 -0.93 4.09 -10.57
N ARG A 33 -0.55 5.25 -11.10
CA ARG A 33 -0.26 5.43 -12.52
C ARG A 33 1.13 4.96 -12.96
N GLY A 34 1.98 4.51 -12.02
CA GLY A 34 3.32 4.01 -12.29
C GLY A 34 4.40 5.11 -12.30
N TYR A 35 4.19 6.18 -11.57
CA TYR A 35 5.14 7.28 -11.38
C TYR A 35 5.59 7.39 -9.91
N PRO A 36 6.37 6.42 -9.38
CA PRO A 36 6.68 6.35 -7.96
C PRO A 36 7.58 7.50 -7.47
N ASP A 37 8.52 8.00 -8.29
CA ASP A 37 9.37 9.11 -7.89
C ASP A 37 8.57 10.44 -7.82
N GLN A 38 7.65 10.65 -8.76
CA GLN A 38 6.75 11.79 -8.71
C GLN A 38 5.78 11.67 -7.53
N SER A 39 5.33 10.46 -7.21
CA SER A 39 4.50 10.17 -6.03
C SER A 39 5.21 10.58 -4.73
N ALA A 40 6.46 10.16 -4.55
CA ALA A 40 7.27 10.53 -3.39
C ALA A 40 7.44 12.05 -3.27
N ARG A 41 7.82 12.72 -4.36
CA ARG A 41 7.95 14.20 -4.38
C ARG A 41 6.63 14.91 -4.03
N ALA A 42 5.49 14.40 -4.47
CA ALA A 42 4.19 14.98 -4.12
C ALA A 42 3.86 14.80 -2.63
N ALA A 43 4.18 13.65 -2.03
CA ALA A 43 4.04 13.41 -0.60
C ALA A 43 4.94 14.33 0.23
N ASP A 44 6.22 14.47 -0.15
CA ASP A 44 7.17 15.38 0.50
C ASP A 44 6.69 16.83 0.46
N ARG A 45 6.15 17.26 -0.69
CA ARG A 45 5.60 18.60 -0.84
C ARG A 45 4.37 18.82 0.05
N ALA A 46 3.49 17.82 0.18
CA ALA A 46 2.36 17.90 1.12
C ALA A 46 2.83 18.08 2.56
N LEU A 47 3.84 17.30 2.99
CA LEU A 47 4.42 17.38 4.33
C LEU A 47 5.12 18.72 4.58
N ALA A 48 5.95 19.19 3.65
CA ALA A 48 6.63 20.48 3.77
C ALA A 48 5.61 21.62 3.91
N TYR A 49 4.65 21.66 2.99
CA TYR A 49 3.64 22.71 2.99
C TYR A 49 2.73 22.67 4.23
N SER A 50 2.35 21.48 4.70
CA SER A 50 1.54 21.36 5.93
C SER A 50 2.28 21.84 7.19
N ARG A 51 3.62 21.69 7.25
CA ARG A 51 4.45 22.24 8.32
C ARG A 51 4.53 23.76 8.27
N GLU A 52 4.68 24.34 7.07
CA GLU A 52 4.68 25.80 6.87
C GLU A 52 3.37 26.47 7.30
N LEU A 53 2.24 25.78 7.07
CA LEU A 53 0.90 26.27 7.49
C LEU A 53 0.73 26.30 9.00
N GLY A 54 1.42 25.47 9.77
CA GLY A 54 1.32 25.41 11.22
C GLY A 54 -0.04 24.93 11.76
N HIS A 55 -0.93 24.36 10.91
CA HIS A 55 -2.24 23.87 11.31
C HIS A 55 -2.18 22.37 11.64
N ALA A 56 -2.28 22.04 12.93
CA ALA A 56 -2.03 20.68 13.46
C ALA A 56 -2.88 19.59 12.76
N HIS A 57 -4.18 19.83 12.51
CA HIS A 57 -5.03 18.83 11.86
C HIS A 57 -4.63 18.60 10.40
N THR A 58 -4.25 19.66 9.67
CA THR A 58 -3.73 19.54 8.30
C THR A 58 -2.41 18.73 8.26
N LEU A 59 -1.53 18.94 9.25
CA LEU A 59 -0.28 18.17 9.35
C LEU A 59 -0.57 16.69 9.68
N ALA A 60 -1.49 16.40 10.61
CA ALA A 60 -1.91 15.03 10.91
C ALA A 60 -2.49 14.32 9.67
N HIS A 61 -3.32 15.04 8.88
CA HIS A 61 -3.84 14.59 7.61
C HIS A 61 -2.70 14.26 6.62
N ALA A 62 -1.76 15.19 6.42
CA ALA A 62 -0.62 14.98 5.52
C ALA A 62 0.24 13.78 5.94
N LEU A 63 0.58 13.66 7.22
CA LEU A 63 1.35 12.54 7.77
C LEU A 63 0.64 11.19 7.56
N GLY A 64 -0.66 11.13 7.88
CA GLY A 64 -1.43 9.92 7.71
C GLY A 64 -1.52 9.44 6.26
N PHE A 65 -1.65 10.34 5.30
CA PHE A 65 -1.73 10.00 3.88
C PHE A 65 -0.36 9.77 3.23
N ALA A 66 0.67 10.54 3.60
CA ALA A 66 2.04 10.29 3.17
C ALA A 66 2.57 8.94 3.68
N GLY A 67 2.20 8.56 4.92
CA GLY A 67 2.51 7.24 5.47
C GLY A 67 1.88 6.10 4.65
N VAL A 68 0.65 6.25 4.16
CA VAL A 68 0.03 5.27 3.25
C VAL A 68 0.72 5.27 1.88
N ALA A 69 1.14 6.42 1.35
CA ALA A 69 1.93 6.47 0.11
C ALA A 69 3.27 5.71 0.27
N ALA A 70 3.90 5.80 1.44
CA ALA A 70 5.09 5.04 1.77
C ALA A 70 4.82 3.52 1.85
N VAL A 71 3.66 3.11 2.38
CA VAL A 71 3.21 1.70 2.33
C VAL A 71 3.08 1.23 0.88
N PHE A 72 2.48 2.03 -0.01
CA PHE A 72 2.43 1.70 -1.45
C PHE A 72 3.82 1.53 -2.05
N ALA A 73 4.77 2.39 -1.70
CA ALA A 73 6.15 2.31 -2.16
C ALA A 73 6.97 1.21 -1.45
N ARG A 74 6.42 0.51 -0.46
CA ARG A 74 7.14 -0.41 0.44
C ARG A 74 8.32 0.27 1.17
N ASP A 75 8.21 1.59 1.37
CA ASP A 75 9.17 2.36 2.17
C ASP A 75 8.81 2.28 3.65
N VAL A 76 9.33 1.25 4.29
CA VAL A 76 9.07 0.93 5.71
C VAL A 76 9.58 2.05 6.63
N ALA A 77 10.69 2.69 6.28
CA ALA A 77 11.28 3.74 7.10
C ALA A 77 10.38 4.98 7.14
N THR A 78 9.94 5.45 5.97
CA THR A 78 9.06 6.61 5.85
C THR A 78 7.68 6.32 6.43
N ALA A 79 7.11 5.12 6.21
CA ALA A 79 5.83 4.73 6.80
C ALA A 79 5.88 4.75 8.33
N CYS A 80 6.95 4.24 8.93
CA CYS A 80 7.18 4.27 10.38
C CYS A 80 7.30 5.71 10.91
N ALA A 81 8.12 6.55 10.27
CA ALA A 81 8.30 7.95 10.67
C ALA A 81 6.98 8.71 10.62
N CYS A 82 6.26 8.62 9.51
CA CYS A 82 4.94 9.24 9.36
C CYS A 82 3.94 8.71 10.41
N GLY A 83 3.95 7.41 10.70
CA GLY A 83 3.09 6.80 11.72
C GLY A 83 3.40 7.34 13.12
N ASN A 84 4.67 7.46 13.48
CA ASN A 84 5.13 8.01 14.76
C ASN A 84 4.73 9.47 14.93
N ASP A 85 5.06 10.31 13.94
CA ASP A 85 4.77 11.74 13.97
C ASP A 85 3.25 12.00 13.99
N CYS A 86 2.49 11.24 13.19
CA CYS A 86 1.03 11.31 13.17
C CYS A 86 0.42 10.92 14.52
N GLY A 87 0.90 9.84 15.13
CA GLY A 87 0.45 9.37 16.43
C GLY A 87 0.76 10.35 17.56
N ALA A 88 1.96 10.92 17.59
CA ALA A 88 2.39 11.90 18.58
C ALA A 88 1.52 13.19 18.48
N LEU A 89 1.44 13.77 17.29
CA LEU A 89 0.65 14.98 17.03
C LEU A 89 -0.83 14.76 17.34
N ALA A 90 -1.38 13.62 16.93
CA ALA A 90 -2.77 13.29 17.17
C ALA A 90 -3.09 13.08 18.65
N SER A 91 -2.15 12.53 19.42
CA SER A 91 -2.29 12.37 20.88
C SER A 91 -2.26 13.71 21.60
N GLU A 92 -1.40 14.64 21.18
CA GLU A 92 -1.31 15.99 21.73
C GLU A 92 -2.59 16.80 21.52
N HIS A 93 -3.23 16.65 20.36
CA HIS A 93 -4.40 17.44 19.96
C HIS A 93 -5.75 16.69 20.07
N GLY A 94 -5.77 15.44 20.54
CA GLY A 94 -7.00 14.67 20.68
C GLY A 94 -7.62 14.20 19.36
N PHE A 95 -6.84 14.04 18.30
CA PHE A 95 -7.32 13.61 16.97
C PHE A 95 -7.42 12.09 16.88
N ALA A 96 -8.47 11.51 17.45
CA ALA A 96 -8.63 10.06 17.61
C ALA A 96 -8.45 9.26 16.30
N LEU A 97 -9.01 9.73 15.18
CA LEU A 97 -8.89 9.06 13.88
C LEU A 97 -7.44 9.04 13.37
N TRP A 98 -6.70 10.14 13.53
CA TRP A 98 -5.30 10.22 13.10
C TRP A 98 -4.39 9.40 14.02
N ALA A 99 -4.68 9.34 15.32
CA ALA A 99 -3.97 8.46 16.26
C ALA A 99 -4.16 6.97 15.88
N ALA A 100 -5.38 6.58 15.52
CA ALA A 100 -5.69 5.24 15.04
C ALA A 100 -4.90 4.90 13.77
N ARG A 101 -4.85 5.80 12.79
CA ARG A 101 -4.07 5.64 11.55
C ARG A 101 -2.57 5.53 11.83
N GLY A 102 -2.03 6.38 12.71
CA GLY A 102 -0.63 6.31 13.12
C GLY A 102 -0.27 4.92 13.67
N ARG A 103 -1.13 4.33 14.51
CA ARG A 103 -0.93 2.97 15.03
C ARG A 103 -0.91 1.91 13.93
N VAL A 104 -1.80 1.99 12.94
CA VAL A 104 -1.81 1.04 11.82
C VAL A 104 -0.52 1.12 11.01
N LEU A 105 -0.04 2.32 10.69
CA LEU A 105 1.21 2.53 9.94
C LEU A 105 2.43 2.02 10.71
N GLN A 106 2.51 2.32 12.01
CA GLN A 106 3.56 1.81 12.90
C GLN A 106 3.53 0.28 12.94
N GLY A 107 2.35 -0.31 13.13
CA GLY A 107 2.21 -1.75 13.23
C GLY A 107 2.58 -2.48 11.93
N TRP A 108 2.24 -1.92 10.77
CA TRP A 108 2.72 -2.44 9.50
C TRP A 108 4.24 -2.38 9.40
N ALA A 109 4.84 -1.24 9.76
CA ALA A 109 6.29 -1.08 9.72
C ALA A 109 7.02 -2.02 10.69
N ASP A 110 6.48 -2.26 11.89
CA ASP A 110 7.00 -3.24 12.85
C ASP A 110 7.00 -4.65 12.24
N ALA A 111 5.88 -5.06 11.63
CA ALA A 111 5.79 -6.38 11.00
C ALA A 111 6.81 -6.55 9.86
N GLN A 112 7.02 -5.52 9.04
CA GLN A 112 8.00 -5.54 7.96
C GLN A 112 9.46 -5.59 8.46
N ARG A 113 9.71 -5.15 9.70
CA ARG A 113 11.03 -5.22 10.37
C ARG A 113 11.27 -6.51 11.13
N GLY A 114 10.34 -7.47 11.07
CA GLY A 114 10.45 -8.75 11.77
C GLY A 114 9.77 -8.78 13.15
N GLU A 115 9.18 -7.69 13.60
CA GLU A 115 8.42 -7.59 14.86
C GLU A 115 6.93 -7.88 14.64
N ALA A 116 6.62 -8.95 13.93
CA ALA A 116 5.27 -9.22 13.44
C ALA A 116 4.21 -9.32 14.55
N THR A 117 4.55 -9.89 15.71
CA THR A 117 3.63 -10.00 16.86
C THR A 117 3.22 -8.62 17.39
N THR A 118 4.19 -7.73 17.59
CA THR A 118 3.96 -6.33 17.98
C THR A 118 3.16 -5.60 16.92
N GLY A 119 3.52 -5.78 15.65
CA GLY A 119 2.85 -5.16 14.51
C GLY A 119 1.37 -5.54 14.44
N ILE A 120 1.04 -6.83 14.55
CA ILE A 120 -0.34 -7.33 14.56
C ILE A 120 -1.15 -6.70 15.70
N ALA A 121 -0.61 -6.70 16.92
CA ALA A 121 -1.30 -6.10 18.07
C ALA A 121 -1.60 -4.62 17.83
N ARG A 122 -0.61 -3.87 17.34
CA ARG A 122 -0.73 -2.44 17.07
C ARG A 122 -1.72 -2.10 15.95
N ILE A 123 -1.77 -2.92 14.88
CA ILE A 123 -2.77 -2.75 13.81
C ILE A 123 -4.18 -3.03 14.35
N ARG A 124 -4.37 -4.08 15.16
CA ARG A 124 -5.66 -4.38 15.78
C ARG A 124 -6.14 -3.26 16.72
N ASP A 125 -5.24 -2.73 17.54
CA ASP A 125 -5.55 -1.57 18.39
C ASP A 125 -5.92 -0.34 17.55
N GLY A 126 -5.24 -0.13 16.43
CA GLY A 126 -5.55 0.93 15.47
C GLY A 126 -6.93 0.77 14.83
N LEU A 127 -7.28 -0.47 14.40
CA LEU A 127 -8.60 -0.80 13.85
C LEU A 127 -9.72 -0.57 14.88
N ALA A 128 -9.56 -1.06 16.10
CA ALA A 128 -10.53 -0.87 17.19
C ALA A 128 -10.70 0.62 17.55
N ALA A 129 -9.60 1.36 17.64
CA ALA A 129 -9.65 2.80 17.90
C ALA A 129 -10.32 3.58 16.77
N LYS A 130 -10.11 3.19 15.50
CA LYS A 130 -10.79 3.77 14.34
C LYS A 130 -12.29 3.50 14.39
N GLU A 131 -12.70 2.27 14.68
CA GLU A 131 -14.09 1.87 14.80
C GLU A 131 -14.82 2.70 15.88
N ALA A 132 -14.18 2.93 17.02
CA ALA A 132 -14.69 3.78 18.10
C ALA A 132 -14.95 5.23 17.66
N THR A 133 -14.33 5.71 16.57
CA THR A 133 -14.63 7.03 15.99
C THR A 133 -15.86 7.05 15.08
N GLY A 134 -16.45 5.89 14.78
CA GLY A 134 -17.51 5.72 13.78
C GLY A 134 -17.03 5.79 12.32
N SER A 135 -15.74 5.93 12.07
CA SER A 135 -15.19 6.00 10.71
C SER A 135 -15.12 4.62 10.07
N CYS A 136 -15.69 4.46 8.87
CA CYS A 136 -15.59 3.24 8.07
C CYS A 136 -14.52 3.32 6.97
N VAL A 137 -13.98 4.53 6.70
CA VAL A 137 -13.06 4.77 5.57
C VAL A 137 -11.72 4.03 5.75
N PHE A 138 -11.20 3.45 4.68
CA PHE A 138 -9.94 2.68 4.62
C PHE A 138 -9.91 1.38 5.44
N THR A 139 -11.07 0.86 5.87
CA THR A 139 -11.10 -0.44 6.56
C THR A 139 -10.55 -1.58 5.69
N PRO A 140 -10.89 -1.71 4.39
CA PRO A 140 -10.29 -2.73 3.53
C PRO A 140 -8.76 -2.64 3.43
N LEU A 141 -8.21 -1.43 3.34
CA LEU A 141 -6.75 -1.22 3.35
C LEU A 141 -6.14 -1.74 4.66
N TYR A 142 -6.69 -1.34 5.81
CA TYR A 142 -6.10 -1.69 7.11
C TYR A 142 -6.19 -3.19 7.40
N LEU A 143 -7.26 -3.85 6.95
CA LEU A 143 -7.37 -5.31 6.99
C LEU A 143 -6.33 -5.97 6.07
N THR A 144 -6.05 -5.40 4.90
CA THR A 144 -4.97 -5.88 4.02
C THR A 144 -3.60 -5.79 4.71
N LEU A 145 -3.30 -4.67 5.38
CA LEU A 145 -2.06 -4.51 6.13
C LEU A 145 -1.97 -5.46 7.34
N LEU A 146 -3.10 -5.77 7.99
CA LEU A 146 -3.17 -6.78 9.04
C LEU A 146 -2.87 -8.18 8.48
N ALA A 147 -3.45 -8.53 7.34
CA ALA A 147 -3.19 -9.81 6.69
C ALA A 147 -1.72 -9.97 6.27
N GLU A 148 -1.09 -8.90 5.81
CA GLU A 148 0.35 -8.87 5.50
C GLU A 148 1.20 -9.07 6.77
N ALA A 149 0.85 -8.42 7.89
CA ALA A 149 1.51 -8.62 9.18
C ALA A 149 1.32 -10.06 9.71
N LEU A 150 0.12 -10.63 9.55
CA LEU A 150 -0.16 -12.03 9.89
C LEU A 150 0.68 -13.00 9.03
N ALA A 151 0.85 -12.69 7.75
CA ALA A 151 1.74 -13.43 6.86
C ALA A 151 3.21 -13.40 7.32
N CYS A 152 3.69 -12.25 7.80
CA CYS A 152 5.04 -12.12 8.39
C CYS A 152 5.20 -12.99 9.65
N ALA A 153 4.12 -13.16 10.43
CA ALA A 153 4.10 -14.02 11.62
C ALA A 153 3.90 -15.52 11.30
N GLY A 154 3.74 -15.91 10.03
CA GLY A 154 3.42 -17.29 9.65
C GLY A 154 1.98 -17.72 9.93
N LYS A 155 1.08 -16.81 10.30
CA LYS A 155 -0.33 -17.05 10.58
C LYS A 155 -1.17 -17.02 9.30
N ILE A 156 -0.92 -17.97 8.43
CA ILE A 156 -1.41 -17.95 7.03
C ILE A 156 -2.94 -18.03 6.96
N GLU A 157 -3.56 -18.95 7.70
CA GLU A 157 -5.02 -19.14 7.70
C GLU A 157 -5.75 -17.91 8.26
N GLU A 158 -5.22 -17.30 9.34
CA GLU A 158 -5.75 -16.06 9.91
C GLU A 158 -5.61 -14.89 8.92
N GLY A 159 -4.50 -14.83 8.19
CA GLY A 159 -4.29 -13.86 7.11
C GLY A 159 -5.31 -14.02 5.98
N LEU A 160 -5.57 -15.25 5.54
CA LEU A 160 -6.59 -15.52 4.50
C LEU A 160 -7.99 -15.11 4.94
N ALA A 161 -8.39 -15.44 6.17
CA ALA A 161 -9.68 -15.02 6.73
C ALA A 161 -9.78 -13.48 6.79
N THR A 162 -8.70 -12.80 7.19
CA THR A 162 -8.64 -11.32 7.22
C THR A 162 -8.79 -10.71 5.82
N LEU A 163 -8.26 -11.36 4.77
CA LEU A 163 -8.45 -10.91 3.37
C LEU A 163 -9.89 -11.13 2.89
N ASP A 164 -10.57 -12.18 3.36
CA ASP A 164 -12.01 -12.39 3.09
C ASP A 164 -12.84 -11.26 3.70
N ASP A 165 -12.56 -10.87 4.94
CA ASP A 165 -13.18 -9.74 5.62
C ASP A 165 -12.89 -8.40 4.88
N ALA A 166 -11.67 -8.22 4.36
CA ALA A 166 -11.31 -7.04 3.58
C ALA A 166 -12.14 -6.94 2.29
N LEU A 167 -12.31 -8.05 1.55
CA LEU A 167 -13.14 -8.09 0.33
C LEU A 167 -14.62 -7.86 0.64
N ALA A 168 -15.14 -8.47 1.70
CA ALA A 168 -16.52 -8.27 2.13
C ALA A 168 -16.77 -6.79 2.50
N THR A 169 -15.85 -6.19 3.26
CA THR A 169 -15.92 -4.78 3.62
C THR A 169 -15.84 -3.87 2.40
N ALA A 170 -14.93 -4.15 1.45
CA ALA A 170 -14.80 -3.41 0.20
C ALA A 170 -16.08 -3.48 -0.66
N ALA A 171 -16.75 -4.63 -0.66
CA ALA A 171 -18.02 -4.80 -1.39
C ALA A 171 -19.15 -3.94 -0.79
N VAL A 172 -19.22 -3.84 0.54
CA VAL A 172 -20.25 -3.05 1.25
C VAL A 172 -19.95 -1.55 1.17
N SER A 173 -18.70 -1.14 1.40
CA SER A 173 -18.30 0.27 1.41
C SER A 173 -18.13 0.88 0.01
N GLY A 174 -17.95 0.06 -1.02
CA GLY A 174 -17.59 0.50 -2.37
C GLY A 174 -16.10 0.84 -2.54
N GLU A 175 -15.27 0.66 -1.51
CA GLU A 175 -13.83 0.97 -1.54
C GLU A 175 -13.02 -0.11 -2.27
N ARG A 176 -13.21 -0.24 -3.57
CA ARG A 176 -12.63 -1.32 -4.39
C ARG A 176 -11.19 -1.09 -4.84
N GLY A 177 -10.61 0.06 -4.51
CA GLY A 177 -9.23 0.42 -4.92
C GLY A 177 -8.15 -0.56 -4.41
N TRP A 178 -8.44 -1.33 -3.38
CA TRP A 178 -7.51 -2.28 -2.75
C TRP A 178 -7.63 -3.72 -3.27
N ASN A 179 -8.68 -4.01 -4.03
CA ASN A 179 -9.03 -5.39 -4.42
C ASN A 179 -7.90 -6.10 -5.17
N ALA A 180 -7.17 -5.39 -6.03
CA ALA A 180 -6.03 -5.98 -6.74
C ALA A 180 -4.97 -6.51 -5.78
N GLU A 181 -4.58 -5.70 -4.76
CA GLU A 181 -3.58 -6.10 -3.77
C GLU A 181 -4.10 -7.19 -2.82
N ILE A 182 -5.39 -7.14 -2.44
CA ILE A 182 -6.03 -8.19 -1.63
C ILE A 182 -5.94 -9.54 -2.35
N HIS A 183 -6.30 -9.60 -3.63
CA HIS A 183 -6.20 -10.85 -4.41
C HIS A 183 -4.74 -11.28 -4.63
N ARG A 184 -3.81 -10.35 -4.85
CA ARG A 184 -2.40 -10.68 -4.97
C ARG A 184 -1.86 -11.33 -3.69
N LEU A 185 -2.11 -10.70 -2.54
CA LEU A 185 -1.69 -11.22 -1.25
C LEU A 185 -2.34 -12.56 -0.93
N ARG A 186 -3.63 -12.73 -1.31
CA ARG A 186 -4.32 -14.02 -1.21
C ARG A 186 -3.58 -15.12 -1.97
N GLY A 187 -3.15 -14.85 -3.20
CA GLY A 187 -2.37 -15.80 -3.99
C GLY A 187 -1.06 -16.20 -3.30
N GLU A 188 -0.34 -15.24 -2.73
CA GLU A 188 0.87 -15.50 -1.97
C GLU A 188 0.61 -16.35 -0.72
N LEU A 189 -0.46 -16.08 0.03
CA LEU A 189 -0.79 -16.84 1.22
C LEU A 189 -1.25 -18.27 0.89
N VAL A 190 -2.03 -18.45 -0.17
CA VAL A 190 -2.42 -19.79 -0.64
C VAL A 190 -1.19 -20.62 -1.01
N GLY A 191 -0.18 -20.00 -1.64
CA GLY A 191 1.09 -20.65 -1.95
C GLY A 191 1.94 -21.03 -0.73
N ARG A 192 1.65 -20.46 0.44
CA ARG A 192 2.36 -20.70 1.71
C ARG A 192 1.63 -21.61 2.69
N LEU A 193 0.46 -22.13 2.32
CA LEU A 193 -0.26 -23.12 3.12
C LEU A 193 0.56 -24.42 3.28
N PRO A 194 0.35 -25.21 4.33
CA PRO A 194 1.00 -26.53 4.50
C PRO A 194 0.79 -27.48 3.31
N TYR A 195 -0.34 -27.33 2.62
CA TYR A 195 -0.68 -28.01 1.37
C TYR A 195 -0.98 -26.92 0.33
N PRO A 196 0.05 -26.37 -0.36
CA PRO A 196 -0.12 -25.32 -1.34
C PRO A 196 -1.03 -25.77 -2.49
N ASP A 197 -1.85 -24.83 -2.95
CA ASP A 197 -2.67 -25.03 -4.16
C ASP A 197 -2.20 -24.02 -5.24
N PRO A 198 -1.25 -24.41 -6.10
CA PRO A 198 -0.72 -23.52 -7.12
C PRO A 198 -1.76 -23.05 -8.14
N ALA A 199 -2.82 -23.82 -8.37
CA ALA A 199 -3.89 -23.41 -9.28
C ALA A 199 -4.70 -22.26 -8.65
N LYS A 200 -5.10 -22.38 -7.37
CA LYS A 200 -5.77 -21.29 -6.66
C LYS A 200 -4.90 -20.05 -6.48
N ALA A 201 -3.59 -20.23 -6.28
CA ALA A 201 -2.66 -19.11 -6.22
C ALA A 201 -2.61 -18.40 -7.58
N GLU A 202 -2.48 -19.13 -8.68
CA GLU A 202 -2.50 -18.58 -10.04
C GLU A 202 -3.80 -17.85 -10.35
N ASP A 203 -4.96 -18.40 -10.00
CA ASP A 203 -6.27 -17.77 -10.17
C ASP A 203 -6.36 -16.44 -9.40
N SER A 204 -5.85 -16.41 -8.18
CA SER A 204 -5.81 -15.20 -7.36
C SER A 204 -4.91 -14.12 -8.00
N PHE A 205 -3.73 -14.48 -8.50
CA PHE A 205 -2.85 -13.52 -9.19
C PHE A 205 -3.43 -13.04 -10.52
N ARG A 206 -4.09 -13.91 -11.29
CA ARG A 206 -4.80 -13.52 -12.52
C ARG A 206 -5.94 -12.56 -12.23
N THR A 207 -6.70 -12.78 -11.16
CA THR A 207 -7.76 -11.89 -10.70
C THR A 207 -7.18 -10.54 -10.30
N ALA A 208 -6.10 -10.52 -9.51
CA ALA A 208 -5.40 -9.30 -9.13
C ALA A 208 -4.95 -8.49 -10.36
N LEU A 209 -4.34 -9.17 -11.33
CA LEU A 209 -3.87 -8.56 -12.58
C LEU A 209 -5.00 -7.97 -13.42
N ALA A 210 -6.12 -8.70 -13.54
CA ALA A 210 -7.30 -8.23 -14.28
C ALA A 210 -7.89 -6.98 -13.64
N ILE A 211 -8.06 -6.96 -12.30
CA ILE A 211 -8.55 -5.80 -11.55
C ILE A 211 -7.60 -4.60 -11.71
N ALA A 212 -6.28 -4.82 -11.55
CA ALA A 212 -5.30 -3.75 -11.67
C ALA A 212 -5.33 -3.11 -13.07
N ARG A 213 -5.48 -3.90 -14.13
CA ARG A 213 -5.63 -3.43 -15.51
C ARG A 213 -6.92 -2.65 -15.73
N GLU A 214 -8.04 -3.17 -15.26
CA GLU A 214 -9.34 -2.48 -15.33
C GLU A 214 -9.30 -1.12 -14.63
N GLN A 215 -8.67 -1.05 -13.46
CA GLN A 215 -8.51 0.17 -12.68
C GLN A 215 -7.41 1.11 -13.19
N GLY A 216 -6.55 0.65 -14.09
CA GLY A 216 -5.38 1.39 -14.57
C GLY A 216 -4.33 1.61 -13.49
N THR A 217 -4.23 0.69 -12.51
CA THR A 217 -3.31 0.79 -11.37
C THR A 217 -1.99 0.07 -11.65
N ARG A 218 -1.07 0.77 -12.32
CA ARG A 218 0.21 0.22 -12.80
C ARG A 218 1.09 -0.37 -11.69
N GLY A 219 1.09 0.26 -10.49
CA GLY A 219 1.84 -0.27 -9.34
C GLY A 219 1.35 -1.66 -8.92
N TYR A 220 0.02 -1.83 -8.80
CA TYR A 220 -0.55 -3.14 -8.47
C TYR A 220 -0.46 -4.13 -9.64
N GLU A 221 -0.56 -3.65 -10.89
CA GLU A 221 -0.35 -4.49 -12.06
C GLU A 221 1.06 -5.11 -12.05
N LEU A 222 2.10 -4.31 -11.76
CA LEU A 222 3.48 -4.77 -11.66
C LEU A 222 3.63 -5.83 -10.56
N ARG A 223 3.08 -5.61 -9.36
CA ARG A 223 3.13 -6.57 -8.26
C ARG A 223 2.45 -7.89 -8.62
N ALA A 224 1.23 -7.82 -9.15
CA ALA A 224 0.47 -9.00 -9.53
C ALA A 224 1.18 -9.79 -10.65
N ALA A 225 1.72 -9.10 -11.66
CA ALA A 225 2.50 -9.71 -12.72
C ALA A 225 3.79 -10.34 -12.21
N THR A 226 4.50 -9.70 -11.28
CA THR A 226 5.72 -10.24 -10.66
C THR A 226 5.42 -11.49 -9.85
N SER A 227 4.34 -11.49 -9.03
CA SER A 227 3.92 -12.66 -8.26
C SER A 227 3.53 -13.83 -9.17
N LEU A 228 2.76 -13.56 -10.24
CA LEU A 228 2.36 -14.56 -11.22
C LEU A 228 3.56 -15.13 -12.01
N ALA A 229 4.46 -14.25 -12.46
CA ALA A 229 5.67 -14.65 -13.18
C ALA A 229 6.59 -15.51 -12.31
N ARG A 230 6.69 -15.20 -11.00
CA ARG A 230 7.45 -16.02 -10.04
C ARG A 230 6.85 -17.42 -9.91
N LEU A 231 5.54 -17.53 -9.77
CA LEU A 231 4.84 -18.81 -9.74
C LEU A 231 5.06 -19.60 -11.04
N TRP A 232 4.99 -18.96 -12.20
CA TRP A 232 5.21 -19.62 -13.49
C TRP A 232 6.64 -20.08 -13.66
N ARG A 233 7.64 -19.27 -13.24
CA ARG A 233 9.06 -19.67 -13.21
C ARG A 233 9.26 -20.96 -12.39
N GLU A 234 8.68 -21.02 -11.19
CA GLU A 234 8.77 -22.20 -10.31
C GLU A 234 8.15 -23.46 -10.93
N ARG A 235 7.23 -23.28 -11.87
CA ARG A 235 6.55 -24.34 -12.62
C ARG A 235 7.18 -24.61 -13.99
N GLY A 236 8.33 -24.03 -14.31
CA GLY A 236 9.03 -24.22 -15.58
C GLY A 236 8.44 -23.46 -16.77
N ARG A 237 7.48 -22.55 -16.54
CA ARG A 237 6.82 -21.72 -17.57
C ARG A 237 7.58 -20.41 -17.78
N TRP A 238 8.84 -20.51 -18.16
CA TRP A 238 9.79 -19.39 -18.22
C TRP A 238 9.42 -18.35 -19.28
N ASP A 239 9.04 -18.78 -20.47
CA ASP A 239 8.70 -17.90 -21.58
C ASP A 239 7.44 -17.09 -21.27
N GLU A 240 6.40 -17.74 -20.75
CA GLU A 240 5.15 -17.06 -20.35
C GLU A 240 5.40 -16.02 -19.25
N ALA A 241 6.23 -16.35 -18.27
CA ALA A 241 6.62 -15.44 -17.20
C ALA A 241 7.32 -14.19 -17.76
N ARG A 242 8.25 -14.38 -18.70
CA ARG A 242 8.98 -13.30 -19.35
C ARG A 242 8.06 -12.45 -20.25
N GLU A 243 7.21 -13.09 -21.06
CA GLU A 243 6.27 -12.41 -21.95
C GLU A 243 5.27 -11.54 -21.19
N LEU A 244 4.89 -11.95 -19.96
CA LEU A 244 4.04 -11.16 -19.09
C LEU A 244 4.78 -9.96 -18.49
N LEU A 245 5.98 -10.20 -17.92
CA LEU A 245 6.62 -9.22 -17.06
C LEU A 245 7.48 -8.20 -17.83
N ALA A 246 8.18 -8.61 -18.89
CA ALA A 246 9.12 -7.75 -19.59
C ALA A 246 8.47 -6.50 -20.24
N PRO A 247 7.34 -6.59 -20.96
CA PRO A 247 6.69 -5.41 -21.53
C PRO A 247 6.18 -4.45 -20.45
N LEU A 248 5.68 -5.00 -19.34
CA LEU A 248 5.16 -4.21 -18.24
C LEU A 248 6.29 -3.44 -17.53
N TYR A 249 7.38 -4.13 -17.19
CA TYR A 249 8.57 -3.50 -16.61
C TYR A 249 9.14 -2.42 -17.55
N GLY A 250 9.28 -2.70 -18.85
CA GLY A 250 9.78 -1.77 -19.85
C GLY A 250 8.91 -0.54 -20.08
N SER A 251 7.69 -0.51 -19.57
CA SER A 251 6.78 0.64 -19.67
C SER A 251 6.96 1.67 -18.55
N PHE A 252 7.74 1.35 -17.50
CA PHE A 252 8.09 2.31 -16.45
C PHE A 252 9.23 3.19 -16.92
N THR A 253 9.17 4.47 -16.56
CA THR A 253 10.13 5.51 -16.95
C THR A 253 10.90 6.09 -15.75
N GLU A 254 10.51 5.69 -14.53
CA GLU A 254 11.11 6.13 -13.27
C GLU A 254 10.91 5.08 -12.17
N GLY A 255 11.46 5.32 -10.99
CA GLY A 255 11.25 4.47 -9.80
C GLY A 255 12.05 3.18 -9.78
N PHE A 256 13.09 3.05 -10.61
CA PHE A 256 13.90 1.83 -10.71
C PHE A 256 14.64 1.46 -9.42
N ASP A 257 14.69 2.38 -8.46
CA ASP A 257 15.23 2.12 -7.11
C ASP A 257 14.20 1.61 -6.11
N THR A 258 12.90 1.58 -6.48
CA THR A 258 11.85 1.05 -5.61
C THR A 258 11.93 -0.46 -5.48
N PRO A 259 11.48 -1.03 -4.34
CA PRO A 259 11.49 -2.48 -4.15
C PRO A 259 10.75 -3.25 -5.25
N ASP A 260 9.59 -2.77 -5.69
CA ASP A 260 8.77 -3.46 -6.68
C ASP A 260 9.46 -3.57 -8.04
N LEU A 261 10.12 -2.49 -8.51
CA LEU A 261 10.86 -2.51 -9.78
C LEU A 261 12.18 -3.29 -9.67
N LYS A 262 12.84 -3.27 -8.51
CA LYS A 262 14.01 -4.12 -8.25
C LYS A 262 13.63 -5.61 -8.24
N ASP A 263 12.53 -5.98 -7.58
CA ASP A 263 12.03 -7.35 -7.54
C ASP A 263 11.67 -7.86 -8.96
N ALA A 264 10.98 -7.02 -9.75
CA ALA A 264 10.63 -7.33 -11.13
C ALA A 264 11.88 -7.49 -12.02
N LYS A 265 12.86 -6.58 -11.86
CA LYS A 265 14.13 -6.65 -12.62
C LYS A 265 14.92 -7.91 -12.28
N ALA A 266 15.07 -8.21 -11.00
CA ALA A 266 15.77 -9.42 -10.55
C ALA A 266 15.14 -10.69 -11.14
N LEU A 267 13.79 -10.76 -11.12
CA LEU A 267 13.09 -11.90 -11.72
C LEU A 267 13.30 -11.96 -13.24
N LEU A 268 13.29 -10.82 -13.95
CA LEU A 268 13.56 -10.78 -15.39
C LEU A 268 14.98 -11.23 -15.74
N ASP A 269 15.97 -10.92 -14.90
CA ASP A 269 17.34 -11.37 -15.09
C ASP A 269 17.47 -12.89 -14.94
N GLU A 270 16.73 -13.48 -13.99
CA GLU A 270 16.65 -14.95 -13.86
C GLU A 270 15.93 -15.62 -15.03
N LEU A 271 14.91 -14.93 -15.62
CA LEU A 271 14.15 -15.43 -16.77
C LEU A 271 14.87 -15.22 -18.11
N ALA A 272 16.03 -14.56 -18.12
CA ALA A 272 16.80 -14.38 -19.35
C ALA A 272 17.31 -15.73 -19.87
N PRO A 273 17.25 -15.99 -21.20
CA PRO A 273 17.81 -17.20 -21.74
C PRO A 273 19.33 -17.25 -21.45
N PRO A 274 19.89 -18.42 -21.17
CA PRO A 274 21.33 -18.54 -20.95
C PRO A 274 22.07 -17.92 -22.14
N THR A 275 22.96 -16.97 -21.85
CA THR A 275 23.84 -16.37 -22.86
C THR A 275 24.61 -17.52 -23.54
N ARG A 276 24.31 -17.76 -24.81
CA ARG A 276 25.13 -18.68 -25.63
C ARG A 276 26.51 -18.05 -25.70
N GLY A 277 27.43 -18.61 -24.89
CA GLY A 277 28.86 -18.31 -24.98
C GLY A 277 29.45 -18.87 -26.29
#